data_c5cbbb3e2bd6ea28b9a297b9ce35078f
#
_entry.id   c5cbbb3e2bd6ea28b9a297b9ce35078f
#
_cell.length_a   1.000
_cell.length_b   1.000
_cell.length_c   1.000
_cell.angle_alpha   90.00
_cell.angle_beta   90.00
_cell.angle_gamma   90.00
#
_symmetry.space_group_name_H-M   'P 1'
#
loop_
_entity.id
_entity.type
_entity.pdbx_description
1 polymer ?
#
loop_
_entity_poly.entity_id
_entity_poly.type
_entity_poly.pdbx_seq_one_letter_code
_entity_poly.pdbx_strand_id
1 'polypeptide(L)'
;MIEYKNVALRYTEKDVLRDVNLRIENGEFMVLVGPSGSGKTTMIKMINRLLEPTDGNIYMDGKRIKDYDERELRLSTGYVLQAIALFPNLTVAENIALIPEMKGWTKEEIAQKTEELLAKVGLPVAEYGHRLPSELSGGEQQRVGIVRAMISQPKILLMDEPFSALDAISRKQLQVMTKELHKEFGMTTIFVTHDTDEALKLGNRIAVLQDGEICQVANPETILKAPATDFVADLFGGSVHD
;
A
#
# COMPACT_ATOMS: atom_id res chain seq x y z
N MET A 1 -13.27 1.38 7.32
CA MET A 1 -12.63 0.68 8.47
C MET A 1 -12.31 -0.76 8.07
N ILE A 2 -11.09 -1.23 8.33
CA ILE A 2 -10.69 -2.62 8.11
C ILE A 2 -10.39 -3.25 9.46
N GLU A 3 -10.84 -4.49 9.67
CA GLU A 3 -10.66 -5.19 10.95
C GLU A 3 -10.28 -6.65 10.70
N TYR A 4 -9.14 -7.07 11.23
CA TYR A 4 -8.70 -8.46 11.32
C TYR A 4 -9.15 -9.00 12.68
N LYS A 5 -9.84 -10.16 12.71
CA LYS A 5 -10.29 -10.84 13.93
C LYS A 5 -9.77 -12.27 13.95
N ASN A 6 -8.82 -12.51 14.82
CA ASN A 6 -8.18 -13.82 15.06
C ASN A 6 -7.71 -14.47 13.76
N VAL A 7 -7.12 -13.66 12.86
CA VAL A 7 -6.71 -14.10 11.52
C VAL A 7 -5.45 -14.92 11.60
N ALA A 8 -5.51 -16.13 11.06
CA ALA A 8 -4.36 -17.01 10.89
C ALA A 8 -4.25 -17.49 9.44
N LEU A 9 -3.01 -17.74 9.00
CA LEU A 9 -2.72 -18.41 7.75
C LEU A 9 -1.65 -19.47 7.96
N ARG A 10 -1.97 -20.70 7.58
CA ARG A 10 -1.06 -21.83 7.63
C ARG A 10 -0.93 -22.48 6.25
N TYR A 11 0.32 -22.70 5.82
CA TYR A 11 0.65 -23.54 4.68
C TYR A 11 1.26 -24.84 5.18
N THR A 12 0.56 -25.97 4.99
CA THR A 12 0.99 -27.33 5.39
C THR A 12 1.54 -27.39 6.82
N GLU A 13 2.82 -27.12 7.04
CA GLU A 13 3.47 -27.18 8.35
C GLU A 13 3.97 -25.83 8.87
N LYS A 14 3.81 -24.74 8.09
CA LYS A 14 4.32 -23.41 8.47
C LYS A 14 3.19 -22.42 8.70
N ASP A 15 3.13 -21.89 9.92
CA ASP A 15 2.30 -20.74 10.24
C ASP A 15 2.93 -19.48 9.65
N VAL A 16 2.18 -18.77 8.80
CA VAL A 16 2.60 -17.50 8.20
C VAL A 16 2.03 -16.32 8.97
N LEU A 17 0.79 -16.46 9.46
CA LEU A 17 0.14 -15.53 10.37
C LEU A 17 -0.49 -16.30 11.51
N ARG A 18 -0.42 -15.74 12.74
CA ARG A 18 -0.93 -16.33 13.98
C ARG A 18 -1.77 -15.31 14.73
N ASP A 19 -3.04 -15.62 14.91
CA ASP A 19 -3.98 -14.83 15.72
C ASP A 19 -3.89 -13.30 15.52
N VAL A 20 -3.80 -12.86 14.27
CA VAL A 20 -3.68 -11.44 13.96
C VAL A 20 -4.98 -10.71 14.27
N ASN A 21 -4.88 -9.74 15.16
CA ASN A 21 -5.95 -8.82 15.53
C ASN A 21 -5.50 -7.39 15.26
N LEU A 22 -6.14 -6.71 14.29
CA LEU A 22 -5.76 -5.35 13.89
C LEU A 22 -6.99 -4.59 13.42
N ARG A 23 -7.14 -3.36 13.89
CA ARG A 23 -8.16 -2.43 13.41
C ARG A 23 -7.49 -1.22 12.78
N ILE A 24 -7.91 -0.89 11.55
CA ILE A 24 -7.44 0.24 10.75
C ILE A 24 -8.65 1.14 10.50
N GLU A 25 -8.54 2.40 10.91
CA GLU A 25 -9.64 3.36 10.78
C GLU A 25 -9.72 3.94 9.36
N ASN A 26 -10.89 4.50 9.02
CA ASN A 26 -11.04 5.18 7.72
C ASN A 26 -10.15 6.42 7.65
N GLY A 27 -9.48 6.60 6.51
CA GLY A 27 -8.56 7.72 6.29
C GLY A 27 -7.23 7.60 7.04
N GLU A 28 -6.97 6.46 7.70
CA GLU A 28 -5.72 6.21 8.40
C GLU A 28 -4.60 5.82 7.42
N PHE A 29 -3.38 6.30 7.68
CA PHE A 29 -2.15 5.78 7.08
C PHE A 29 -1.52 4.76 8.04
N MET A 30 -1.86 3.49 7.87
CA MET A 30 -1.33 2.37 8.65
C MET A 30 -0.07 1.82 7.98
N VAL A 31 1.03 1.75 8.71
CA VAL A 31 2.25 1.11 8.22
C VAL A 31 2.43 -0.25 8.88
N LEU A 32 2.65 -1.28 8.08
CA LEU A 32 3.05 -2.62 8.52
C LEU A 32 4.56 -2.74 8.34
N VAL A 33 5.31 -2.88 9.43
CA VAL A 33 6.77 -2.96 9.41
C VAL A 33 7.27 -4.22 10.11
N GLY A 34 8.43 -4.73 9.70
CA GLY A 34 9.05 -5.91 10.29
C GLY A 34 9.96 -6.64 9.30
N PRO A 35 10.68 -7.68 9.72
CA PRO A 35 11.59 -8.44 8.88
C PRO A 35 10.92 -9.07 7.65
N SER A 36 11.74 -9.46 6.67
CA SER A 36 11.24 -10.27 5.55
C SER A 36 10.65 -11.59 6.06
N GLY A 37 9.49 -11.97 5.51
CA GLY A 37 8.78 -13.18 5.92
C GLY A 37 7.93 -13.05 7.18
N SER A 38 7.81 -11.86 7.81
CA SER A 38 6.95 -11.66 9.00
C SER A 38 5.43 -11.63 8.72
N GLY A 39 5.01 -11.75 7.46
CA GLY A 39 3.58 -11.84 7.09
C GLY A 39 2.95 -10.55 6.55
N LYS A 40 3.67 -9.43 6.44
CA LYS A 40 3.15 -8.11 5.99
C LYS A 40 2.44 -8.17 4.63
N THR A 41 3.13 -8.63 3.60
CA THR A 41 2.56 -8.81 2.24
C THR A 41 1.37 -9.76 2.25
N THR A 42 1.41 -10.80 3.10
CA THR A 42 0.31 -11.75 3.27
C THR A 42 -0.95 -11.04 3.80
N MET A 43 -0.79 -10.17 4.80
CA MET A 43 -1.92 -9.40 5.34
C MET A 43 -2.60 -8.55 4.27
N ILE A 44 -1.84 -7.77 3.49
CA ILE A 44 -2.47 -6.91 2.47
C ILE A 44 -3.08 -7.71 1.30
N LYS A 45 -2.50 -8.86 0.94
CA LYS A 45 -3.08 -9.76 -0.07
C LYS A 45 -4.43 -10.33 0.36
N MET A 46 -4.66 -10.51 1.65
CA MET A 46 -5.96 -10.93 2.18
C MET A 46 -7.02 -9.84 2.06
N ILE A 47 -6.68 -8.56 2.23
CA ILE A 47 -7.65 -7.44 2.05
C ILE A 47 -8.22 -7.46 0.62
N ASN A 48 -7.39 -7.76 -0.37
CA ASN A 48 -7.80 -7.82 -1.79
C ASN A 48 -8.23 -9.22 -2.25
N ARG A 49 -8.42 -10.17 -1.31
CA ARG A 49 -8.80 -11.57 -1.56
C ARG A 49 -7.91 -12.26 -2.61
N LEU A 50 -6.61 -11.93 -2.62
CA LEU A 50 -5.59 -12.70 -3.34
C LEU A 50 -5.15 -13.91 -2.53
N LEU A 51 -5.37 -13.87 -1.22
CA LEU A 51 -5.21 -14.98 -0.27
C LEU A 51 -6.40 -14.98 0.68
N GLU A 52 -6.82 -16.17 1.10
CA GLU A 52 -7.84 -16.33 2.14
C GLU A 52 -7.20 -16.86 3.43
N PRO A 53 -7.64 -16.37 4.61
CA PRO A 53 -7.15 -16.88 5.89
C PRO A 53 -7.60 -18.35 6.09
N THR A 54 -6.77 -19.13 6.78
CA THR A 54 -7.17 -20.48 7.22
C THR A 54 -8.08 -20.45 8.43
N ASP A 55 -7.97 -19.40 9.24
CA ASP A 55 -8.84 -19.17 10.40
C ASP A 55 -9.06 -17.66 10.63
N GLY A 56 -10.09 -17.30 11.38
CA GLY A 56 -10.50 -15.93 11.61
C GLY A 56 -11.24 -15.29 10.44
N ASN A 57 -11.45 -13.99 10.52
CA ASN A 57 -12.16 -13.22 9.47
C ASN A 57 -11.59 -11.81 9.35
N ILE A 58 -11.68 -11.27 8.14
CA ILE A 58 -11.37 -9.87 7.86
C ILE A 58 -12.68 -9.17 7.49
N TYR A 59 -12.89 -8.00 8.05
CA TYR A 59 -14.07 -7.18 7.81
C TYR A 59 -13.64 -5.85 7.16
N MET A 60 -14.47 -5.39 6.23
CA MET A 60 -14.39 -4.06 5.66
C MET A 60 -15.75 -3.38 5.86
N ASP A 61 -15.76 -2.24 6.56
CA ASP A 61 -16.97 -1.49 6.91
C ASP A 61 -18.04 -2.38 7.56
N GLY A 62 -17.63 -3.33 8.43
CA GLY A 62 -18.50 -4.24 9.16
C GLY A 62 -18.98 -5.47 8.39
N LYS A 63 -18.74 -5.56 7.08
CA LYS A 63 -19.06 -6.74 6.26
C LYS A 63 -17.80 -7.60 6.07
N ARG A 64 -17.92 -8.93 6.17
CA ARG A 64 -16.79 -9.82 5.93
C ARG A 64 -16.29 -9.69 4.51
N ILE A 65 -14.97 -9.63 4.31
CA ILE A 65 -14.37 -9.48 2.97
C ILE A 65 -14.79 -10.61 2.02
N LYS A 66 -14.92 -11.84 2.51
CA LYS A 66 -15.36 -12.98 1.69
C LYS A 66 -16.80 -12.88 1.16
N ASP A 67 -17.62 -12.02 1.77
CA ASP A 67 -19.03 -11.82 1.36
C ASP A 67 -19.19 -10.69 0.32
N TYR A 68 -18.09 -10.00 -0.05
CA TYR A 68 -18.10 -9.05 -1.15
C TYR A 68 -18.00 -9.78 -2.50
N ASP A 69 -18.58 -9.19 -3.55
CA ASP A 69 -18.22 -9.56 -4.91
C ASP A 69 -16.72 -9.27 -5.13
N GLU A 70 -15.99 -10.25 -5.62
CA GLU A 70 -14.53 -10.18 -5.72
C GLU A 70 -14.08 -9.14 -6.74
N ARG A 71 -14.80 -8.98 -7.84
CA ARG A 71 -14.51 -7.99 -8.86
C ARG A 71 -14.75 -6.57 -8.34
N GLU A 72 -15.88 -6.35 -7.67
CA GLU A 72 -16.20 -5.04 -7.08
C GLU A 72 -15.19 -4.66 -5.98
N LEU A 73 -14.80 -5.60 -5.12
CA LEU A 73 -13.78 -5.40 -4.09
C LEU A 73 -12.46 -4.95 -4.72
N ARG A 74 -11.98 -5.67 -5.74
CA ARG A 74 -10.71 -5.36 -6.41
C ARG A 74 -10.76 -4.06 -7.19
N LEU A 75 -11.86 -3.73 -7.85
CA LEU A 75 -12.03 -2.45 -8.55
C LEU A 75 -12.14 -1.26 -7.58
N SER A 76 -12.57 -1.49 -6.33
CA SER A 76 -12.67 -0.45 -5.30
C SER A 76 -11.40 -0.27 -4.47
N THR A 77 -10.39 -1.13 -4.68
CA THR A 77 -9.13 -1.13 -3.93
C THR A 77 -7.97 -0.81 -4.87
N GLY A 78 -7.21 0.25 -4.57
CA GLY A 78 -5.96 0.52 -5.26
C GLY A 78 -4.85 -0.39 -4.73
N TYR A 79 -3.99 -0.91 -5.62
CA TYR A 79 -2.88 -1.75 -5.21
C TYR A 79 -1.59 -1.39 -5.96
N VAL A 80 -0.59 -0.92 -5.21
CA VAL A 80 0.77 -0.68 -5.69
C VAL A 80 1.62 -1.87 -5.28
N LEU A 81 2.11 -2.63 -6.25
CA LEU A 81 2.90 -3.84 -6.05
C LEU A 81 4.38 -3.49 -5.85
N GLN A 82 5.11 -4.35 -5.16
CA GLN A 82 6.57 -4.25 -4.98
C GLN A 82 7.31 -4.23 -6.33
N ALA A 83 6.98 -5.15 -7.24
CA ALA A 83 7.44 -5.07 -8.62
C ALA A 83 6.58 -4.05 -9.38
N ILE A 84 7.23 -3.16 -10.11
CA ILE A 84 6.53 -2.17 -10.98
C ILE A 84 5.81 -2.95 -12.07
N ALA A 85 4.53 -3.25 -11.84
CA ALA A 85 3.72 -4.10 -12.72
C ALA A 85 2.95 -3.25 -13.74
N LEU A 86 3.66 -2.37 -14.49
CA LEU A 86 3.07 -1.73 -15.66
C LEU A 86 3.00 -2.72 -16.81
N PHE A 87 1.94 -2.65 -17.62
CA PHE A 87 1.83 -3.42 -18.84
C PHE A 87 2.83 -2.87 -19.87
N PRO A 88 3.83 -3.65 -20.29
CA PRO A 88 4.96 -3.14 -21.06
C PRO A 88 4.59 -2.71 -22.50
N ASN A 89 3.48 -3.20 -23.01
CA ASN A 89 2.92 -2.93 -24.33
C ASN A 89 1.86 -1.82 -24.34
N LEU A 90 1.57 -1.21 -23.20
CA LEU A 90 0.66 -0.08 -23.06
C LEU A 90 1.44 1.17 -22.70
N THR A 91 1.03 2.30 -23.26
CA THR A 91 1.55 3.62 -22.88
C THR A 91 1.24 3.97 -21.43
N VAL A 92 1.83 5.03 -20.92
CA VAL A 92 1.52 5.59 -19.60
C VAL A 92 0.02 5.87 -19.46
N ALA A 93 -0.56 6.58 -20.42
CA ALA A 93 -1.99 6.92 -20.40
C ALA A 93 -2.88 5.68 -20.42
N GLU A 94 -2.57 4.70 -21.27
CA GLU A 94 -3.32 3.44 -21.35
C GLU A 94 -3.18 2.59 -20.07
N ASN A 95 -1.98 2.52 -19.45
CA ASN A 95 -1.80 1.86 -18.16
C ASN A 95 -2.70 2.47 -17.08
N ILE A 96 -2.81 3.80 -17.05
CA ILE A 96 -3.62 4.52 -16.06
C ILE A 96 -5.11 4.33 -16.34
N ALA A 97 -5.52 4.25 -17.60
CA ALA A 97 -6.92 4.13 -18.02
C ALA A 97 -7.58 2.79 -17.66
N LEU A 98 -6.81 1.71 -17.45
CA LEU A 98 -7.32 0.34 -17.29
C LEU A 98 -8.46 0.21 -16.27
N ILE A 99 -8.26 0.68 -15.05
CA ILE A 99 -9.27 0.55 -13.98
C ILE A 99 -10.48 1.46 -14.22
N PRO A 100 -10.32 2.75 -14.58
CA PRO A 100 -11.44 3.60 -14.99
C PRO A 100 -12.28 3.02 -16.12
N GLU A 101 -11.67 2.46 -17.17
CA GLU A 101 -12.39 1.81 -18.27
C GLU A 101 -13.21 0.62 -17.79
N MET A 102 -12.64 -0.24 -16.93
CA MET A 102 -13.36 -1.36 -16.31
C MET A 102 -14.53 -0.91 -15.42
N LYS A 103 -14.48 0.32 -14.91
CA LYS A 103 -15.54 0.98 -14.12
C LYS A 103 -16.52 1.74 -14.97
N GLY A 104 -16.33 1.78 -16.30
CA GLY A 104 -17.25 2.42 -17.26
C GLY A 104 -17.14 3.95 -17.34
N TRP A 105 -16.00 4.52 -16.96
CA TRP A 105 -15.75 5.95 -17.11
C TRP A 105 -15.68 6.35 -18.59
N THR A 106 -16.10 7.57 -18.90
CA THR A 106 -15.95 8.13 -20.26
C THR A 106 -14.47 8.43 -20.56
N LYS A 107 -14.13 8.50 -21.84
CA LYS A 107 -12.77 8.85 -22.27
C LYS A 107 -12.37 10.24 -21.80
N GLU A 108 -13.30 11.17 -21.76
CA GLU A 108 -13.12 12.55 -21.32
C GLU A 108 -12.79 12.61 -19.82
N GLU A 109 -13.52 11.88 -18.98
CA GLU A 109 -13.25 11.77 -17.54
C GLU A 109 -11.88 11.17 -17.26
N ILE A 110 -11.52 10.10 -18.00
CA ILE A 110 -10.22 9.44 -17.88
C ILE A 110 -9.10 10.39 -18.29
N ALA A 111 -9.23 11.07 -19.43
CA ALA A 111 -8.22 12.00 -19.93
C ALA A 111 -7.98 13.14 -18.94
N GLN A 112 -9.04 13.79 -18.46
CA GLN A 112 -8.97 14.89 -17.51
C GLN A 112 -8.31 14.46 -16.18
N LYS A 113 -8.73 13.30 -15.65
CA LYS A 113 -8.19 12.81 -14.37
C LYS A 113 -6.75 12.32 -14.49
N THR A 114 -6.39 11.74 -15.64
CA THR A 114 -5.01 11.34 -15.96
C THR A 114 -4.10 12.57 -16.02
N GLU A 115 -4.52 13.63 -16.70
CA GLU A 115 -3.76 14.89 -16.78
C GLU A 115 -3.53 15.51 -15.39
N GLU A 116 -4.61 15.61 -14.59
CA GLU A 116 -4.54 16.12 -13.22
C GLU A 116 -3.53 15.35 -12.36
N LEU A 117 -3.64 14.01 -12.34
CA LEU A 117 -2.81 13.19 -11.47
C LEU A 117 -1.37 13.06 -11.94
N LEU A 118 -1.12 12.96 -13.26
CA LEU A 118 0.24 12.95 -13.80
C LEU A 118 0.95 14.28 -13.53
N ALA A 119 0.25 15.42 -13.63
CA ALA A 119 0.83 16.72 -13.27
C ALA A 119 1.26 16.78 -11.80
N LYS A 120 0.44 16.25 -10.86
CA LYS A 120 0.76 16.19 -9.43
C LYS A 120 2.00 15.37 -9.11
N VAL A 121 2.29 14.34 -9.90
CA VAL A 121 3.48 13.50 -9.72
C VAL A 121 4.67 13.96 -10.57
N GLY A 122 4.59 15.14 -11.21
CA GLY A 122 5.65 15.72 -11.99
C GLY A 122 5.92 15.02 -13.34
N LEU A 123 4.89 14.39 -13.91
CA LEU A 123 4.93 13.69 -15.21
C LEU A 123 3.86 14.26 -16.15
N PRO A 124 4.03 15.48 -16.72
CA PRO A 124 3.02 16.10 -17.58
C PRO A 124 2.58 15.17 -18.71
N VAL A 125 1.26 15.00 -18.90
CA VAL A 125 0.69 14.07 -19.88
C VAL A 125 1.16 14.34 -21.31
N ALA A 126 1.38 15.60 -21.67
CA ALA A 126 1.88 15.98 -23.00
C ALA A 126 3.25 15.39 -23.32
N GLU A 127 4.09 15.19 -22.29
CA GLU A 127 5.42 14.62 -22.43
C GLU A 127 5.46 13.12 -22.17
N TYR A 128 4.73 12.65 -21.16
CA TYR A 128 4.84 11.27 -20.67
C TYR A 128 3.70 10.36 -21.13
N GLY A 129 2.53 10.90 -21.45
CA GLY A 129 1.32 10.12 -21.68
C GLY A 129 1.43 9.06 -22.78
N HIS A 130 2.23 9.32 -23.80
CA HIS A 130 2.42 8.44 -24.96
C HIS A 130 3.62 7.50 -24.85
N ARG A 131 4.47 7.66 -23.81
CA ARG A 131 5.66 6.81 -23.59
C ARG A 131 5.27 5.41 -23.14
N LEU A 132 6.08 4.43 -23.53
CA LEU A 132 6.01 3.07 -22.99
C LEU A 132 6.79 2.97 -21.66
N PRO A 133 6.49 2.00 -20.79
CA PRO A 133 7.23 1.80 -19.56
C PRO A 133 8.74 1.67 -19.74
N SER A 134 9.21 1.07 -20.84
CA SER A 134 10.64 0.93 -21.16
C SER A 134 11.37 2.24 -21.41
N GLU A 135 10.64 3.33 -21.67
CA GLU A 135 11.17 4.67 -21.90
C GLU A 135 11.23 5.52 -20.63
N LEU A 136 10.85 4.94 -19.48
CA LEU A 136 10.79 5.58 -18.18
C LEU A 136 11.88 5.04 -17.24
N SER A 137 12.42 5.93 -16.40
CA SER A 137 13.22 5.51 -15.25
C SER A 137 12.38 4.72 -14.23
N GLY A 138 13.02 3.96 -13.35
CA GLY A 138 12.31 3.20 -12.31
C GLY A 138 11.44 4.10 -11.41
N GLY A 139 11.91 5.29 -11.05
CA GLY A 139 11.14 6.25 -10.26
C GLY A 139 9.91 6.80 -10.99
N GLU A 140 10.03 7.07 -12.31
CA GLU A 140 8.90 7.49 -13.13
C GLU A 140 7.88 6.37 -13.30
N GLN A 141 8.32 5.13 -13.55
CA GLN A 141 7.44 3.97 -13.61
C GLN A 141 6.67 3.79 -12.29
N GLN A 142 7.33 3.98 -11.14
CA GLN A 142 6.69 3.88 -9.83
C GLN A 142 5.63 4.98 -9.63
N ARG A 143 5.89 6.23 -10.06
CA ARG A 143 4.90 7.31 -10.05
C ARG A 143 3.68 6.96 -10.90
N VAL A 144 3.87 6.43 -12.09
CA VAL A 144 2.79 5.95 -12.95
C VAL A 144 2.00 4.82 -12.27
N GLY A 145 2.67 3.87 -11.62
CA GLY A 145 2.04 2.79 -10.86
C GLY A 145 1.16 3.29 -9.72
N ILE A 146 1.62 4.33 -8.99
CA ILE A 146 0.85 4.98 -7.93
C ILE A 146 -0.38 5.69 -8.52
N VAL A 147 -0.21 6.48 -9.60
CA VAL A 147 -1.32 7.17 -10.28
C VAL A 147 -2.35 6.16 -10.78
N ARG A 148 -1.92 5.06 -11.41
CA ARG A 148 -2.81 3.97 -11.85
C ARG A 148 -3.64 3.38 -10.70
N ALA A 149 -3.02 3.18 -9.53
CA ALA A 149 -3.73 2.65 -8.37
C ALA A 149 -4.73 3.65 -7.77
N MET A 150 -4.52 4.95 -7.96
CA MET A 150 -5.29 6.02 -7.32
C MET A 150 -6.33 6.68 -8.21
N ILE A 151 -6.22 6.59 -9.54
CA ILE A 151 -7.05 7.37 -10.48
C ILE A 151 -8.55 7.17 -10.23
N SER A 152 -8.97 5.97 -9.89
CA SER A 152 -10.38 5.67 -9.62
C SER A 152 -10.84 6.07 -8.21
N GLN A 153 -10.03 6.82 -7.47
CA GLN A 153 -10.26 7.28 -6.10
C GLN A 153 -10.73 6.15 -5.17
N PRO A 154 -9.90 5.09 -5.00
CA PRO A 154 -10.28 3.97 -4.17
C PRO A 154 -10.40 4.39 -2.70
N LYS A 155 -11.31 3.76 -1.95
CA LYS A 155 -11.41 3.97 -0.49
C LYS A 155 -10.19 3.43 0.25
N ILE A 156 -9.55 2.40 -0.32
CA ILE A 156 -8.40 1.71 0.26
C ILE A 156 -7.27 1.68 -0.76
N LEU A 157 -6.08 2.07 -0.32
CA LEU A 157 -4.84 1.97 -1.08
C LEU A 157 -3.89 1.01 -0.37
N LEU A 158 -3.55 -0.08 -1.03
CA LEU A 158 -2.57 -1.06 -0.58
C LEU A 158 -1.24 -0.79 -1.28
N MET A 159 -0.14 -0.72 -0.52
CA MET A 159 1.19 -0.47 -1.06
C MET A 159 2.17 -1.50 -0.48
N ASP A 160 2.72 -2.36 -1.33
CA ASP A 160 3.64 -3.44 -0.95
C ASP A 160 5.07 -3.05 -1.29
N GLU A 161 5.84 -2.60 -0.31
CA GLU A 161 7.24 -2.16 -0.43
C GLU A 161 7.49 -1.26 -1.67
N PRO A 162 6.67 -0.21 -1.89
CA PRO A 162 6.64 0.51 -3.16
C PRO A 162 7.93 1.28 -3.48
N PHE A 163 8.83 1.46 -2.50
CA PHE A 163 10.04 2.27 -2.67
C PHE A 163 11.32 1.46 -2.58
N SER A 164 11.25 0.13 -2.41
CA SER A 164 12.40 -0.74 -2.14
C SER A 164 13.46 -0.75 -3.24
N ALA A 165 13.05 -0.58 -4.51
CA ALA A 165 13.94 -0.62 -5.67
C ALA A 165 14.46 0.77 -6.12
N LEU A 166 14.20 1.84 -5.33
CA LEU A 166 14.52 3.21 -5.71
C LEU A 166 15.81 3.71 -5.04
N ASP A 167 16.50 4.61 -5.74
CA ASP A 167 17.59 5.39 -5.16
C ASP A 167 17.06 6.33 -4.05
N ALA A 168 17.97 6.82 -3.20
CA ALA A 168 17.62 7.62 -2.02
C ALA A 168 16.88 8.94 -2.36
N ILE A 169 17.20 9.58 -3.48
CA ILE A 169 16.60 10.85 -3.89
C ILE A 169 15.16 10.60 -4.35
N SER A 170 14.98 9.66 -5.28
CA SER A 170 13.67 9.26 -5.80
C SER A 170 12.75 8.74 -4.69
N ARG A 171 13.29 7.94 -3.76
CA ARG A 171 12.57 7.43 -2.60
C ARG A 171 12.02 8.57 -1.73
N LYS A 172 12.86 9.55 -1.38
CA LYS A 172 12.44 10.69 -0.55
C LYS A 172 11.34 11.53 -1.23
N GLN A 173 11.47 11.77 -2.53
CA GLN A 173 10.46 12.49 -3.31
C GLN A 173 9.11 11.75 -3.31
N LEU A 174 9.15 10.42 -3.52
CA LEU A 174 7.95 9.59 -3.54
C LEU A 174 7.28 9.44 -2.17
N GLN A 175 8.05 9.42 -1.08
CA GLN A 175 7.50 9.44 0.28
C GLN A 175 6.68 10.71 0.53
N VAL A 176 7.25 11.88 0.20
CA VAL A 176 6.55 13.18 0.35
C VAL A 176 5.28 13.19 -0.50
N MET A 177 5.41 12.88 -1.79
CA MET A 177 4.29 12.85 -2.73
C MET A 177 3.17 11.90 -2.27
N THR A 178 3.51 10.68 -1.82
CA THR A 178 2.52 9.71 -1.36
C THR A 178 1.76 10.22 -0.14
N LYS A 179 2.46 10.88 0.79
CA LYS A 179 1.84 11.48 1.98
C LYS A 179 0.90 12.63 1.63
N GLU A 180 1.28 13.48 0.67
CA GLU A 180 0.45 14.57 0.17
C GLU A 180 -0.82 14.04 -0.52
N LEU A 181 -0.68 13.06 -1.40
CA LEU A 181 -1.80 12.43 -2.09
C LEU A 181 -2.75 11.72 -1.10
N HIS A 182 -2.20 10.99 -0.11
CA HIS A 182 -3.02 10.39 0.94
C HIS A 182 -3.85 11.45 1.68
N LYS A 183 -3.22 12.56 2.09
CA LYS A 183 -3.90 13.65 2.79
C LYS A 183 -4.96 14.33 1.94
N GLU A 184 -4.68 14.53 0.66
CA GLU A 184 -5.60 15.19 -0.28
C GLU A 184 -6.84 14.33 -0.55
N PHE A 185 -6.65 13.03 -0.79
CA PHE A 185 -7.75 12.13 -1.16
C PHE A 185 -8.44 11.46 0.02
N GLY A 186 -7.86 11.52 1.22
CA GLY A 186 -8.46 10.96 2.44
C GLY A 186 -8.64 9.44 2.41
N MET A 187 -7.85 8.72 1.61
CA MET A 187 -7.92 7.26 1.48
C MET A 187 -7.42 6.56 2.76
N THR A 188 -7.93 5.37 3.04
CA THR A 188 -7.30 4.47 4.00
C THR A 188 -6.10 3.81 3.32
N THR A 189 -4.89 4.10 3.79
CA THR A 189 -3.66 3.56 3.18
C THR A 189 -3.04 2.51 4.10
N ILE A 190 -2.76 1.32 3.54
CA ILE A 190 -1.99 0.27 4.19
C ILE A 190 -0.68 0.13 3.44
N PHE A 191 0.41 0.48 4.11
CA PHE A 191 1.74 0.56 3.54
C PHE A 191 2.66 -0.48 4.18
N VAL A 192 3.22 -1.36 3.38
CA VAL A 192 4.19 -2.36 3.81
C VAL A 192 5.60 -1.87 3.53
N THR A 193 6.46 -1.96 4.53
CA THR A 193 7.90 -1.69 4.38
C THR A 193 8.72 -2.52 5.37
N HIS A 194 10.02 -2.64 5.11
CA HIS A 194 11.00 -3.10 6.08
C HIS A 194 11.87 -1.94 6.60
N ASP A 195 11.66 -0.72 6.09
CA ASP A 195 12.39 0.49 6.44
C ASP A 195 11.64 1.22 7.57
N THR A 196 12.30 1.35 8.74
CA THR A 196 11.74 1.99 9.93
C THR A 196 11.59 3.49 9.76
N ASP A 197 12.47 4.14 8.98
CA ASP A 197 12.37 5.57 8.70
C ASP A 197 11.14 5.89 7.85
N GLU A 198 10.82 5.04 6.87
CA GLU A 198 9.56 5.16 6.12
C GLU A 198 8.36 5.04 7.05
N ALA A 199 8.38 4.05 7.96
CA ALA A 199 7.30 3.84 8.92
C ALA A 199 7.08 5.06 9.81
N LEU A 200 8.16 5.63 10.36
CA LEU A 200 8.09 6.81 11.22
C LEU A 200 7.63 8.08 10.48
N LYS A 201 8.04 8.25 9.22
CA LYS A 201 7.70 9.45 8.42
C LYS A 201 6.27 9.44 7.88
N LEU A 202 5.77 8.27 7.48
CA LEU A 202 4.50 8.14 6.75
C LEU A 202 3.32 7.80 7.65
N GLY A 203 3.52 6.91 8.62
CA GLY A 203 2.45 6.31 9.40
C GLY A 203 1.75 7.27 10.37
N ASN A 204 0.42 7.23 10.39
CA ASN A 204 -0.34 7.70 11.55
C ASN A 204 -0.18 6.71 12.71
N ARG A 205 -0.25 5.41 12.38
CA ARG A 205 0.07 4.29 13.26
C ARG A 205 0.93 3.28 12.55
N ILE A 206 1.71 2.55 13.34
CA ILE A 206 2.63 1.52 12.89
C ILE A 206 2.24 0.21 13.59
N ALA A 207 2.06 -0.85 12.81
CA ALA A 207 1.94 -2.21 13.31
C ALA A 207 3.27 -2.93 13.06
N VAL A 208 3.94 -3.34 14.12
CA VAL A 208 5.22 -4.05 14.07
C VAL A 208 4.95 -5.55 14.07
N LEU A 209 5.41 -6.24 13.03
CA LEU A 209 5.22 -7.67 12.84
C LEU A 209 6.53 -8.44 13.03
N GLN A 210 6.45 -9.55 13.75
CA GLN A 210 7.51 -10.54 13.88
C GLN A 210 6.90 -11.95 13.86
N ASP A 211 7.48 -12.86 13.09
CA ASP A 211 7.11 -14.29 13.06
C ASP A 211 5.60 -14.58 12.90
N GLY A 212 4.90 -13.74 12.14
CA GLY A 212 3.47 -13.88 11.88
C GLY A 212 2.54 -13.30 12.94
N GLU A 213 3.08 -12.60 13.93
CA GLU A 213 2.34 -11.96 15.01
C GLU A 213 2.54 -10.44 15.01
N ILE A 214 1.58 -9.71 15.59
CA ILE A 214 1.72 -8.26 15.82
C ILE A 214 2.30 -8.05 17.21
N CYS A 215 3.52 -7.53 17.27
CA CYS A 215 4.21 -7.21 18.53
C CYS A 215 3.70 -5.92 19.17
N GLN A 216 3.43 -4.91 18.35
CA GLN A 216 2.96 -3.61 18.82
C GLN A 216 2.19 -2.88 17.73
N VAL A 217 1.15 -2.13 18.14
CA VAL A 217 0.46 -1.16 17.27
C VAL A 217 0.37 0.16 18.00
N ALA A 218 1.06 1.19 17.51
CA ALA A 218 1.07 2.51 18.13
C ALA A 218 1.39 3.62 17.11
N ASN A 219 1.25 4.89 17.53
CA ASN A 219 1.77 6.01 16.75
C ASN A 219 3.31 6.02 16.79
N PRO A 220 3.98 6.73 15.86
CA PRO A 220 5.45 6.79 15.78
C PRO A 220 6.13 7.17 17.09
N GLU A 221 5.59 8.17 17.80
CA GLU A 221 6.16 8.65 19.05
C GLU A 221 6.15 7.56 20.14
N THR A 222 5.05 6.83 20.27
CA THR A 222 4.92 5.73 21.23
C THR A 222 5.84 4.56 20.89
N ILE A 223 5.99 4.22 19.60
CA ILE A 223 6.93 3.18 19.15
C ILE A 223 8.35 3.49 19.64
N LEU A 224 8.79 4.75 19.52
CA LEU A 224 10.13 5.16 19.92
C LEU A 224 10.32 5.27 21.43
N LYS A 225 9.30 5.81 22.16
CA LYS A 225 9.44 6.09 23.60
C LYS A 225 9.07 4.93 24.51
N ALA A 226 8.20 4.04 24.05
CA ALA A 226 7.68 2.92 24.83
C ALA A 226 7.54 1.67 23.95
N PRO A 227 8.66 1.10 23.46
CA PRO A 227 8.64 -0.15 22.72
C PRO A 227 8.10 -1.29 23.61
N ALA A 228 7.18 -2.09 23.07
CA ALA A 228 6.51 -3.15 23.83
C ALA A 228 7.42 -4.37 24.08
N THR A 229 8.46 -4.55 23.27
CA THR A 229 9.42 -5.67 23.36
C THR A 229 10.80 -5.20 22.99
N ASP A 230 11.84 -5.96 23.41
CA ASP A 230 13.23 -5.70 23.02
C ASP A 230 13.39 -5.73 21.50
N PHE A 231 12.66 -6.60 20.80
CA PHE A 231 12.65 -6.65 19.34
C PHE A 231 12.21 -5.31 18.73
N VAL A 232 11.14 -4.69 19.24
CA VAL A 232 10.67 -3.37 18.74
C VAL A 232 11.70 -2.30 19.06
N ALA A 233 12.32 -2.32 20.25
CA ALA A 233 13.37 -1.39 20.63
C ALA A 233 14.59 -1.52 19.70
N ASP A 234 15.04 -2.72 19.40
CA ASP A 234 16.18 -2.98 18.53
C ASP A 234 15.88 -2.58 17.07
N LEU A 235 14.65 -2.90 16.59
CA LEU A 235 14.24 -2.60 15.22
C LEU A 235 14.25 -1.08 14.94
N PHE A 236 13.83 -0.26 15.90
CA PHE A 236 13.77 1.20 15.77
C PHE A 236 14.97 1.92 16.39
N GLY A 237 15.80 1.24 17.18
CA GLY A 237 16.96 1.82 17.87
C GLY A 237 18.04 2.34 16.92
N GLY A 238 18.15 1.79 15.70
CA GLY A 238 19.02 2.29 14.65
C GLY A 238 18.55 3.59 13.98
N SER A 239 17.27 3.94 14.14
CA SER A 239 16.66 5.12 13.50
C SER A 239 16.82 6.43 14.31
N VAL A 240 17.49 6.38 15.48
CA VAL A 240 17.67 7.53 16.40
C VAL A 240 19.02 8.23 16.22
N HIS A 241 19.88 7.74 15.31
CA HIS A 241 21.26 8.21 15.17
C HIS A 241 21.58 8.75 13.76
N ASP A 242 20.75 9.72 13.24
CA ASP A 242 21.21 10.62 12.17
C ASP A 242 20.46 11.95 12.21
#